data_f72569de289f593f1f7cd72a20e69762
#
_entry.id   f72569de289f593f1f7cd72a20e69762
#
_cell.length_a   1.000
_cell.length_b   1.000
_cell.length_c   1.000
_cell.angle_alpha   90.00
_cell.angle_beta   90.00
_cell.angle_gamma   90.00
#
_symmetry.space_group_name_H-M   'P 1'
#
loop_
_entity.id
_entity.type
_entity.pdbx_description
1 polymer ?
#
loop_
_entity_poly.entity_id
_entity_poly.type
_entity_poly.pdbx_seq_one_letter_code
_entity_poly.pdbx_strand_id
1 'polypeptide(L)'
;MWGRKSMNDTGMEKNCYVESIIYRISERMQEMIAEGVIADSRRILIYGLDVYSFAIRTVLENAGFQIDGYISDDRDLLVEHTRRAKAAKARYFNSSRDMIGMFSIEEKLHLLDERILIICASKECPVNMIESLGYRDGTHFFQVFDWEKDEFADAMCGRQRITLKEIQGLAKDMLYMADRFCRQRGIRYWVCGGTLLGTVRHKGFIPWDDDVDIFMPWEDYKRFVGEFRPDGYYSVVSPDYVDRRDYHLLFSKIIDHRTVVREDSAIIRKIRPVSIDIFPLIGLPGEESDRISYFKRYQEMERMIWEDFYANDGDLDVFNKWYPSQKEFLERYDFDESAYVGVLATAYAEKDCTTKAVYQSTIRMPFEDIEVNVPAGYKEYLDNLYGKDWMIVPGEDKRGLPHSLEAYWI
;
A
#
# COMPACT_ATOMS: atom_id res chain seq x y z
N MET A 1 8.93 -22.47 30.68
CA MET A 1 9.16 -23.09 29.36
C MET A 1 7.87 -23.01 28.59
N TRP A 2 7.62 -21.92 27.90
CA TRP A 2 6.54 -21.78 26.93
C TRP A 2 7.17 -21.89 25.56
N GLY A 3 6.83 -22.99 24.87
CA GLY A 3 7.36 -23.29 23.56
C GLY A 3 7.02 -22.16 22.57
N ARG A 4 8.03 -21.69 21.86
CA ARG A 4 7.91 -20.94 20.62
C ARG A 4 7.17 -21.83 19.62
N LYS A 5 5.85 -21.74 19.58
CA LYS A 5 5.12 -22.11 18.36
C LYS A 5 5.40 -20.98 17.36
N SER A 6 6.01 -21.37 16.29
CA SER A 6 6.52 -20.49 15.25
C SER A 6 5.42 -19.58 14.72
N MET A 7 5.64 -18.27 14.79
CA MET A 7 4.93 -17.26 13.99
C MET A 7 5.10 -17.49 12.47
N ASN A 8 5.83 -18.54 12.10
CA ASN A 8 6.25 -18.79 10.71
C ASN A 8 5.17 -19.38 9.81
N ASP A 9 4.12 -20.03 10.33
CA ASP A 9 3.18 -20.73 9.43
C ASP A 9 2.11 -19.84 8.81
N THR A 10 1.68 -18.77 9.45
CA THR A 10 0.66 -17.88 8.88
C THR A 10 1.22 -16.69 8.08
N GLY A 11 2.44 -16.28 8.36
CA GLY A 11 3.17 -15.28 7.56
C GLY A 11 3.73 -15.88 6.27
N MET A 12 4.22 -17.13 6.32
CA MET A 12 4.72 -17.86 5.17
C MET A 12 3.64 -18.14 4.11
N GLU A 13 2.40 -18.47 4.53
CA GLU A 13 1.29 -18.70 3.57
C GLU A 13 0.87 -17.41 2.82
N LYS A 14 1.11 -16.24 3.36
CA LYS A 14 0.67 -14.96 2.78
C LYS A 14 1.67 -14.35 1.81
N ASN A 15 2.97 -14.49 2.06
CA ASN A 15 4.01 -14.20 1.07
C ASN A 15 4.01 -15.22 -0.07
N CYS A 16 3.61 -16.44 0.18
CA CYS A 16 3.39 -17.49 -0.83
C CYS A 16 2.48 -17.04 -1.98
N TYR A 17 1.56 -16.08 -1.80
CA TYR A 17 0.63 -15.73 -2.88
C TYR A 17 1.29 -14.89 -3.97
N VAL A 18 1.96 -13.77 -3.64
CA VAL A 18 2.68 -12.98 -4.64
C VAL A 18 3.84 -13.79 -5.21
N GLU A 19 4.57 -14.51 -4.35
CA GLU A 19 5.64 -15.41 -4.77
C GLU A 19 5.11 -16.58 -5.62
N SER A 20 3.91 -17.13 -5.33
CA SER A 20 3.30 -18.17 -6.14
C SER A 20 2.87 -17.67 -7.51
N ILE A 21 2.33 -16.45 -7.59
CA ILE A 21 2.01 -15.82 -8.88
C ILE A 21 3.29 -15.57 -9.68
N ILE A 22 4.32 -14.99 -9.06
CA ILE A 22 5.62 -14.77 -9.70
C ILE A 22 6.23 -16.09 -10.17
N TYR A 23 6.16 -17.14 -9.35
CA TYR A 23 6.62 -18.47 -9.71
C TYR A 23 5.89 -19.03 -10.93
N ARG A 24 4.55 -18.95 -10.96
CA ARG A 24 3.74 -19.42 -12.10
C ARG A 24 3.97 -18.60 -13.37
N ILE A 25 4.08 -17.28 -13.24
CA ILE A 25 4.48 -16.43 -14.35
C ILE A 25 5.83 -16.90 -14.88
N SER A 26 6.77 -17.17 -14.00
CA SER A 26 8.12 -17.65 -14.39
C SER A 26 8.07 -19.02 -15.06
N GLU A 27 7.29 -19.98 -14.54
CA GLU A 27 7.09 -21.28 -15.19
C GLU A 27 6.46 -21.11 -16.59
N ARG A 28 5.38 -20.35 -16.70
CA ARG A 28 4.71 -20.11 -17.99
C ARG A 28 5.64 -19.44 -19.00
N MET A 29 6.42 -18.47 -18.57
CA MET A 29 7.43 -17.83 -19.42
C MET A 29 8.49 -18.79 -19.91
N GLN A 30 8.98 -19.70 -19.04
CA GLN A 30 9.95 -20.73 -19.42
C GLN A 30 9.36 -21.73 -20.43
N GLU A 31 8.10 -22.14 -20.26
CA GLU A 31 7.39 -22.96 -21.22
C GLU A 31 7.28 -22.26 -22.59
N MET A 32 6.86 -21.00 -22.63
CA MET A 32 6.75 -20.22 -23.87
C MET A 32 8.09 -20.06 -24.60
N ILE A 33 9.20 -19.95 -23.85
CA ILE A 33 10.54 -19.94 -24.41
C ILE A 33 10.87 -21.32 -25.00
N ALA A 34 10.61 -22.39 -24.26
CA ALA A 34 10.87 -23.76 -24.70
C ALA A 34 10.02 -24.17 -25.93
N GLU A 35 8.78 -23.70 -26.01
CA GLU A 35 7.86 -23.90 -27.13
C GLU A 35 8.20 -23.02 -28.36
N GLY A 36 9.15 -22.10 -28.23
CA GLY A 36 9.54 -21.17 -29.29
C GLY A 36 8.52 -20.08 -29.59
N VAL A 37 7.56 -19.84 -28.70
CA VAL A 37 6.62 -18.71 -28.75
C VAL A 37 7.38 -17.40 -28.60
N ILE A 38 8.33 -17.37 -27.66
CA ILE A 38 9.27 -16.27 -27.46
C ILE A 38 10.55 -16.61 -28.23
N ALA A 39 10.85 -15.84 -29.24
CA ALA A 39 12.02 -16.04 -30.10
C ALA A 39 12.78 -14.72 -30.35
N ASP A 40 14.08 -14.79 -30.58
CA ASP A 40 14.98 -13.66 -30.81
C ASP A 40 14.58 -12.74 -31.98
N SER A 41 13.76 -13.25 -32.90
CA SER A 41 13.27 -12.48 -34.02
C SER A 41 12.11 -11.53 -33.69
N ARG A 42 11.56 -11.62 -32.48
CA ARG A 42 10.43 -10.81 -32.04
C ARG A 42 10.90 -9.61 -31.23
N ARG A 43 10.12 -8.54 -31.34
CA ARG A 43 10.23 -7.35 -30.51
C ARG A 43 9.32 -7.50 -29.31
N ILE A 44 9.89 -7.60 -28.13
CA ILE A 44 9.14 -7.92 -26.91
C ILE A 44 8.74 -6.64 -26.20
N LEU A 45 7.44 -6.49 -25.97
CA LEU A 45 6.85 -5.45 -25.14
C LEU A 45 6.17 -6.09 -23.93
N ILE A 46 6.34 -5.52 -22.75
CA ILE A 46 5.68 -5.95 -21.52
C ILE A 46 4.57 -4.97 -21.19
N TYR A 47 3.35 -5.45 -20.99
CA TYR A 47 2.25 -4.62 -20.54
C TYR A 47 2.22 -4.55 -19.00
N GLY A 48 2.07 -3.31 -18.48
CA GLY A 48 2.01 -3.01 -17.06
C GLY A 48 3.35 -2.55 -16.48
N LEU A 49 3.29 -2.04 -15.26
CA LEU A 49 4.43 -1.48 -14.51
C LEU A 49 4.35 -1.92 -13.04
N ASP A 50 3.99 -3.16 -12.82
CA ASP A 50 3.83 -3.79 -11.51
C ASP A 50 4.90 -4.87 -11.26
N VAL A 51 4.89 -5.45 -10.08
CA VAL A 51 5.82 -6.51 -9.67
C VAL A 51 5.78 -7.73 -10.62
N TYR A 52 4.63 -8.01 -11.22
CA TYR A 52 4.47 -9.13 -12.15
C TYR A 52 5.12 -8.86 -13.50
N SER A 53 5.00 -7.63 -13.97
CA SER A 53 5.68 -7.16 -15.19
C SER A 53 7.20 -7.18 -15.04
N PHE A 54 7.71 -6.87 -13.85
CA PHE A 54 9.13 -6.98 -13.54
C PHE A 54 9.59 -8.44 -13.45
N ALA A 55 8.75 -9.35 -12.93
CA ALA A 55 9.05 -10.79 -12.95
C ALA A 55 9.16 -11.33 -14.37
N ILE A 56 8.27 -10.92 -15.30
CA ILE A 56 8.37 -11.27 -16.73
C ILE A 56 9.72 -10.81 -17.29
N ARG A 57 10.09 -9.56 -17.04
CA ARG A 57 11.38 -9.01 -17.47
C ARG A 57 12.55 -9.84 -16.97
N THR A 58 12.58 -10.14 -15.68
CA THR A 58 13.69 -10.90 -15.07
C THR A 58 13.87 -12.26 -15.74
N VAL A 59 12.78 -12.98 -16.02
CA VAL A 59 12.87 -14.28 -16.72
C VAL A 59 13.41 -14.10 -18.14
N LEU A 60 12.94 -13.11 -18.88
CA LEU A 60 13.38 -12.85 -20.26
C LEU A 60 14.88 -12.48 -20.34
N GLU A 61 15.32 -11.55 -19.50
CA GLU A 61 16.72 -11.12 -19.46
C GLU A 61 17.66 -12.26 -19.03
N ASN A 62 17.26 -13.08 -18.05
CA ASN A 62 18.01 -14.26 -17.64
C ASN A 62 18.09 -15.32 -18.75
N ALA A 63 17.10 -15.40 -19.62
CA ALA A 63 17.10 -16.27 -20.80
C ALA A 63 17.82 -15.66 -22.02
N GLY A 64 18.33 -14.43 -21.90
CA GLY A 64 19.10 -13.74 -22.95
C GLY A 64 18.26 -12.91 -23.92
N PHE A 65 16.96 -12.77 -23.70
CA PHE A 65 16.09 -11.96 -24.55
C PHE A 65 16.23 -10.46 -24.26
N GLN A 66 16.13 -9.67 -25.32
CA GLN A 66 16.09 -8.22 -25.22
C GLN A 66 14.65 -7.70 -25.22
N ILE A 67 14.35 -6.78 -24.31
CA ILE A 67 13.01 -6.18 -24.17
C ILE A 67 13.03 -4.80 -24.81
N ASP A 68 12.08 -4.54 -25.72
CA ASP A 68 11.94 -3.27 -26.42
C ASP A 68 11.27 -2.17 -25.58
N GLY A 69 10.47 -2.53 -24.58
CA GLY A 69 9.85 -1.57 -23.68
C GLY A 69 8.69 -2.10 -22.87
N TYR A 70 8.23 -1.23 -21.96
CA TYR A 70 6.96 -1.38 -21.28
C TYR A 70 5.89 -0.53 -21.96
N ILE A 71 4.66 -1.03 -21.97
CA ILE A 71 3.49 -0.29 -22.44
C ILE A 71 2.41 -0.24 -21.37
N SER A 72 1.66 0.86 -21.30
CA SER A 72 0.52 1.03 -20.41
C SER A 72 -0.49 1.99 -21.05
N ASP A 73 -1.75 1.88 -20.67
CA ASP A 73 -2.82 2.82 -20.97
C ASP A 73 -2.91 3.96 -19.94
N ASP A 74 -2.29 3.81 -18.76
CA ASP A 74 -2.19 4.85 -17.74
C ASP A 74 -1.04 5.82 -18.04
N ARG A 75 -1.39 6.97 -18.60
CA ARG A 75 -0.42 8.03 -18.98
C ARG A 75 0.25 8.69 -17.78
N ASP A 76 -0.47 8.86 -16.68
CA ASP A 76 0.07 9.52 -15.48
C ASP A 76 1.09 8.61 -14.81
N LEU A 77 0.78 7.32 -14.74
CA LEU A 77 1.69 6.29 -14.26
C LEU A 77 2.96 6.23 -15.13
N LEU A 78 2.83 6.23 -16.47
CA LEU A 78 3.96 6.25 -17.40
C LEU A 78 4.87 7.46 -17.21
N VAL A 79 4.29 8.66 -17.06
CA VAL A 79 5.05 9.90 -16.85
C VAL A 79 5.83 9.82 -15.55
N GLU A 80 5.20 9.41 -14.47
CA GLU A 80 5.83 9.30 -13.17
C GLU A 80 6.95 8.25 -13.15
N HIS A 81 6.70 7.06 -13.69
CA HIS A 81 7.73 6.01 -13.81
C HIS A 81 8.90 6.42 -14.68
N THR A 82 8.63 7.08 -15.83
CA THR A 82 9.71 7.59 -16.70
C THR A 82 10.57 8.62 -15.97
N ARG A 83 9.95 9.51 -15.19
CA ARG A 83 10.65 10.52 -14.38
C ARG A 83 11.53 9.84 -13.32
N ARG A 84 10.99 8.86 -12.61
CA ARG A 84 11.70 8.09 -11.56
C ARG A 84 12.86 7.31 -12.12
N ALA A 85 12.65 6.55 -13.19
CA ALA A 85 13.69 5.78 -13.85
C ALA A 85 14.85 6.65 -14.38
N LYS A 86 14.55 7.82 -14.99
CA LYS A 86 15.58 8.78 -15.41
C LYS A 86 16.39 9.32 -14.25
N ALA A 87 15.77 9.62 -13.12
CA ALA A 87 16.45 10.12 -11.93
C ALA A 87 17.33 9.03 -11.29
N ALA A 88 16.86 7.79 -11.24
CA ALA A 88 17.63 6.64 -10.76
C ALA A 88 18.88 6.41 -11.61
N LYS A 89 18.77 6.44 -12.95
CA LYS A 89 19.91 6.33 -13.86
C LYS A 89 20.96 7.41 -13.59
N ALA A 90 20.56 8.64 -13.38
CA ALA A 90 21.48 9.76 -13.15
C ALA A 90 22.27 9.62 -11.83
N ARG A 91 21.75 8.89 -10.83
CA ARG A 91 22.37 8.78 -9.50
C ARG A 91 23.16 7.49 -9.26
N TYR A 92 22.72 6.38 -9.82
CA TYR A 92 23.18 5.05 -9.40
C TYR A 92 23.93 4.25 -10.50
N PHE A 93 23.81 4.64 -11.78
CA PHE A 93 24.35 3.84 -12.87
C PHE A 93 25.44 4.54 -13.65
N ASN A 94 26.68 4.18 -13.35
CA ASN A 94 27.83 4.41 -14.24
C ASN A 94 27.97 3.32 -15.31
N SER A 95 27.02 2.41 -15.45
CA SER A 95 27.09 1.28 -16.38
C SER A 95 25.97 1.29 -17.42
N SER A 96 26.30 0.74 -18.55
CA SER A 96 25.61 0.75 -19.83
C SER A 96 24.36 -0.14 -19.92
N ARG A 97 23.61 -0.39 -18.85
CA ARG A 97 22.27 -0.98 -18.99
C ARG A 97 21.36 0.11 -19.56
N ASP A 98 20.96 -0.06 -20.79
CA ASP A 98 20.03 0.86 -21.44
C ASP A 98 18.69 0.84 -20.67
N MET A 99 18.19 2.04 -20.38
CA MET A 99 16.85 2.16 -19.81
C MET A 99 15.85 1.58 -20.80
N ILE A 100 15.07 0.59 -20.34
CA ILE A 100 13.94 0.10 -21.11
C ILE A 100 12.94 1.24 -21.24
N GLY A 101 12.53 1.54 -22.46
CA GLY A 101 11.58 2.61 -22.76
C GLY A 101 10.21 2.30 -22.19
N MET A 102 9.50 3.34 -21.74
CA MET A 102 8.12 3.24 -21.27
C MET A 102 7.24 4.07 -22.21
N PHE A 103 6.18 3.48 -22.74
CA PHE A 103 5.40 4.06 -23.83
C PHE A 103 3.90 3.86 -23.57
N SER A 104 3.06 4.78 -24.07
CA SER A 104 1.65 4.49 -24.15
C SER A 104 1.36 3.42 -25.23
N ILE A 105 0.25 2.72 -25.09
CA ILE A 105 -0.21 1.74 -26.09
C ILE A 105 -0.30 2.41 -27.46
N GLU A 106 -0.90 3.59 -27.53
CA GLU A 106 -1.08 4.37 -28.76
C GLU A 106 0.24 4.75 -29.43
N GLU A 107 1.30 5.03 -28.66
CA GLU A 107 2.62 5.37 -29.21
C GLU A 107 3.31 4.16 -29.84
N LYS A 108 3.13 2.96 -29.28
CA LYS A 108 3.84 1.76 -29.73
C LYS A 108 3.03 0.86 -30.64
N LEU A 109 1.72 0.82 -30.46
CA LEU A 109 0.83 -0.12 -31.15
C LEU A 109 -0.05 0.57 -32.21
N HIS A 110 0.28 1.78 -32.64
CA HIS A 110 -0.52 2.55 -33.61
C HIS A 110 -0.63 1.87 -34.99
N LEU A 111 0.29 0.97 -35.33
CA LEU A 111 0.26 0.15 -36.55
C LEU A 111 0.65 -1.27 -36.19
N LEU A 112 -0.07 -2.24 -36.75
CA LEU A 112 0.26 -3.65 -36.57
C LEU A 112 1.67 -3.95 -37.11
N ASP A 113 2.54 -4.45 -36.24
CA ASP A 113 3.85 -5.01 -36.58
C ASP A 113 3.85 -6.48 -36.15
N GLU A 114 3.81 -7.39 -37.12
CA GLU A 114 3.77 -8.84 -36.93
C GLU A 114 4.96 -9.39 -36.10
N ARG A 115 6.01 -8.59 -35.91
CA ARG A 115 7.18 -8.96 -35.08
C ARG A 115 6.95 -8.62 -33.62
N ILE A 116 5.97 -7.81 -33.26
CA ILE A 116 5.72 -7.44 -31.87
C ILE A 116 5.08 -8.61 -31.14
N LEU A 117 5.63 -8.92 -29.98
CA LEU A 117 5.08 -9.81 -28.99
C LEU A 117 4.79 -9.02 -27.72
N ILE A 118 3.54 -8.99 -27.32
CA ILE A 118 3.09 -8.34 -26.07
C ILE A 118 2.90 -9.41 -25.03
N ILE A 119 3.55 -9.28 -23.88
CA ILE A 119 3.42 -10.20 -22.76
C ILE A 119 2.82 -9.43 -21.58
N CYS A 120 1.74 -9.96 -21.02
CA CYS A 120 0.99 -9.33 -19.96
C CYS A 120 0.76 -10.30 -18.80
N ALA A 121 1.00 -9.82 -17.57
CA ALA A 121 0.56 -10.47 -16.34
C ALA A 121 -0.47 -9.63 -15.57
N SER A 122 -0.79 -8.42 -16.01
CA SER A 122 -1.73 -7.55 -15.32
C SER A 122 -3.18 -8.00 -15.54
N LYS A 123 -4.02 -7.90 -14.48
CA LYS A 123 -5.46 -8.14 -14.56
C LYS A 123 -6.18 -7.10 -15.42
N GLU A 124 -5.65 -5.89 -15.48
CA GLU A 124 -6.25 -4.73 -16.16
C GLU A 124 -5.77 -4.58 -17.60
N CYS A 125 -5.27 -5.65 -18.20
CA CYS A 125 -4.84 -5.59 -19.59
C CYS A 125 -6.00 -5.24 -20.52
N PRO A 126 -5.90 -4.16 -21.31
CA PRO A 126 -6.97 -3.72 -22.22
C PRO A 126 -7.01 -4.57 -23.49
N VAL A 127 -7.33 -5.87 -23.36
CA VAL A 127 -7.36 -6.85 -24.46
C VAL A 127 -8.16 -6.33 -25.64
N ASN A 128 -9.37 -5.83 -25.42
CA ASN A 128 -10.23 -5.30 -26.48
C ASN A 128 -9.58 -4.13 -27.26
N MET A 129 -8.82 -3.29 -26.59
CA MET A 129 -8.09 -2.18 -27.23
C MET A 129 -6.94 -2.73 -28.10
N ILE A 130 -6.17 -3.67 -27.56
CA ILE A 130 -5.04 -4.31 -28.26
C ILE A 130 -5.56 -5.07 -29.50
N GLU A 131 -6.66 -5.80 -29.38
CA GLU A 131 -7.30 -6.50 -30.49
C GLU A 131 -7.85 -5.53 -31.55
N SER A 132 -8.40 -4.38 -31.14
CA SER A 132 -8.89 -3.36 -32.09
C SER A 132 -7.78 -2.78 -32.96
N LEU A 133 -6.52 -2.88 -32.53
CA LEU A 133 -5.34 -2.49 -33.28
C LEU A 133 -4.79 -3.59 -34.20
N GLY A 134 -5.48 -4.76 -34.24
CA GLY A 134 -5.14 -5.89 -35.09
C GLY A 134 -4.24 -6.94 -34.46
N TYR A 135 -3.82 -6.77 -33.23
CA TYR A 135 -3.04 -7.76 -32.49
C TYR A 135 -3.95 -8.89 -32.03
N ARG A 136 -3.51 -10.15 -32.18
CA ARG A 136 -4.31 -11.34 -31.87
C ARG A 136 -3.76 -12.05 -30.66
N ASP A 137 -4.67 -12.45 -29.77
CA ASP A 137 -4.35 -13.34 -28.65
C ASP A 137 -3.77 -14.68 -29.17
N GLY A 138 -2.83 -15.23 -28.42
CA GLY A 138 -2.14 -16.46 -28.80
C GLY A 138 -1.17 -16.34 -29.99
N THR A 139 -1.01 -15.14 -30.58
CA THR A 139 -0.07 -14.89 -31.71
C THR A 139 0.84 -13.69 -31.43
N HIS A 140 0.25 -12.55 -31.11
CA HIS A 140 0.95 -11.28 -30.87
C HIS A 140 0.85 -10.84 -29.43
N PHE A 141 -0.09 -11.40 -28.70
CA PHE A 141 -0.38 -11.05 -27.32
C PHE A 141 -0.57 -12.33 -26.50
N PHE A 142 0.00 -12.35 -25.30
CA PHE A 142 -0.11 -13.46 -24.37
C PHE A 142 -0.33 -12.93 -22.97
N GLN A 143 -1.44 -13.32 -22.35
CA GLN A 143 -1.64 -13.20 -20.93
C GLN A 143 -1.02 -14.39 -20.24
N VAL A 144 0.03 -14.17 -19.48
CA VAL A 144 0.84 -15.24 -18.85
C VAL A 144 0.30 -15.70 -17.51
N PHE A 145 -0.70 -15.00 -16.98
CA PHE A 145 -1.39 -15.39 -15.77
C PHE A 145 -2.91 -15.27 -15.97
N ASP A 146 -3.62 -16.33 -15.66
CA ASP A 146 -5.08 -16.38 -15.78
C ASP A 146 -5.74 -15.91 -14.48
N TRP A 147 -6.13 -14.65 -14.44
CA TRP A 147 -6.78 -14.03 -13.29
C TRP A 147 -8.21 -14.51 -13.03
N GLU A 148 -8.85 -15.16 -14.01
CA GLU A 148 -10.16 -15.79 -13.83
C GLU A 148 -10.05 -17.10 -13.05
N LYS A 149 -8.88 -17.74 -13.13
CA LYS A 149 -8.48 -18.88 -12.28
C LYS A 149 -7.65 -18.44 -11.10
N ASP A 150 -7.97 -17.27 -10.55
CA ASP A 150 -7.31 -16.69 -9.42
C ASP A 150 -7.37 -17.65 -8.23
N GLU A 151 -6.21 -18.15 -7.80
CA GLU A 151 -6.12 -19.05 -6.63
C GLU A 151 -6.73 -18.46 -5.38
N PHE A 152 -6.75 -17.13 -5.27
CA PHE A 152 -7.44 -16.48 -4.17
C PHE A 152 -8.96 -16.73 -4.28
N ALA A 153 -9.55 -16.55 -5.46
CA ALA A 153 -10.95 -16.84 -5.68
C ALA A 153 -11.25 -18.34 -5.48
N ASP A 154 -10.38 -19.22 -5.97
CA ASP A 154 -10.49 -20.67 -5.79
C ASP A 154 -10.29 -21.06 -4.32
N ALA A 155 -9.30 -20.51 -3.63
CA ALA A 155 -9.05 -20.72 -2.20
C ALA A 155 -10.16 -20.17 -1.31
N MET A 156 -10.88 -19.13 -1.78
CA MET A 156 -12.04 -18.55 -1.11
C MET A 156 -13.37 -19.21 -1.52
N CYS A 157 -13.36 -20.11 -2.48
CA CYS A 157 -14.55 -20.85 -2.91
C CYS A 157 -15.19 -21.58 -1.74
N GLY A 158 -16.46 -21.31 -1.50
CA GLY A 158 -17.21 -21.88 -0.37
C GLY A 158 -16.96 -21.20 0.98
N ARG A 159 -16.05 -20.22 1.08
CA ARG A 159 -15.87 -19.43 2.29
C ARG A 159 -16.90 -18.32 2.39
N GLN A 160 -17.23 -17.96 3.61
CA GLN A 160 -18.19 -16.89 3.86
C GLN A 160 -17.55 -15.53 3.59
N ARG A 161 -18.15 -14.76 2.69
CA ARG A 161 -17.77 -13.36 2.43
C ARG A 161 -18.15 -12.49 3.61
N ILE A 162 -17.28 -11.56 3.97
CA ILE A 162 -17.49 -10.57 5.02
C ILE A 162 -18.12 -9.33 4.41
N THR A 163 -19.23 -8.89 4.96
CA THR A 163 -19.90 -7.65 4.55
C THR A 163 -19.22 -6.41 5.13
N LEU A 164 -19.45 -5.24 4.53
CA LEU A 164 -18.95 -3.97 5.06
C LEU A 164 -19.32 -3.77 6.55
N LYS A 165 -20.54 -4.11 6.93
CA LYS A 165 -20.99 -3.98 8.33
C LYS A 165 -20.24 -4.92 9.28
N GLU A 166 -19.90 -6.11 8.83
CA GLU A 166 -19.08 -7.04 9.62
C GLU A 166 -17.63 -6.54 9.71
N ILE A 167 -17.04 -5.99 8.63
CA ILE A 167 -15.72 -5.34 8.67
C ILE A 167 -15.72 -4.20 9.68
N GLN A 168 -16.72 -3.32 9.63
CA GLN A 168 -16.90 -2.25 10.62
C GLN A 168 -17.00 -2.79 12.05
N GLY A 169 -17.71 -3.89 12.26
CA GLY A 169 -17.81 -4.55 13.55
C GLY A 169 -16.45 -5.05 14.06
N LEU A 170 -15.67 -5.72 13.20
CA LEU A 170 -14.32 -6.19 13.52
C LEU A 170 -13.36 -5.03 13.82
N ALA A 171 -13.38 -4.00 13.01
CA ALA A 171 -12.57 -2.80 13.21
C ALA A 171 -12.92 -2.08 14.53
N LYS A 172 -14.21 -1.96 14.85
CA LYS A 172 -14.68 -1.42 16.14
C LYS A 172 -14.16 -2.25 17.33
N ASP A 173 -14.21 -3.59 17.24
CA ASP A 173 -13.73 -4.44 18.31
C ASP A 173 -12.22 -4.28 18.54
N MET A 174 -11.43 -4.17 17.47
CA MET A 174 -9.99 -3.86 17.55
C MET A 174 -9.74 -2.47 18.17
N LEU A 175 -10.51 -1.45 17.76
CA LEU A 175 -10.45 -0.10 18.34
C LEU A 175 -10.80 -0.11 19.84
N TYR A 176 -11.83 -0.85 20.24
CA TYR A 176 -12.21 -1.01 21.65
C TYR A 176 -11.10 -1.63 22.47
N MET A 177 -10.44 -2.68 21.96
CA MET A 177 -9.30 -3.30 22.65
C MET A 177 -8.12 -2.32 22.79
N ALA A 178 -7.81 -1.56 21.73
CA ALA A 178 -6.77 -0.54 21.76
C ALA A 178 -7.10 0.57 22.77
N ASP A 179 -8.33 1.11 22.75
CA ASP A 179 -8.79 2.12 23.73
C ASP A 179 -8.64 1.64 25.16
N ARG A 180 -9.13 0.43 25.42
CA ARG A 180 -9.09 -0.15 26.77
C ARG A 180 -7.64 -0.31 27.26
N PHE A 181 -6.75 -0.83 26.41
CA PHE A 181 -5.34 -0.98 26.74
C PHE A 181 -4.67 0.38 26.97
N CYS A 182 -4.88 1.33 26.06
CA CYS A 182 -4.32 2.68 26.19
C CYS A 182 -4.73 3.36 27.50
N ARG A 183 -6.01 3.28 27.88
CA ARG A 183 -6.51 3.82 29.16
C ARG A 183 -5.86 3.16 30.38
N GLN A 184 -5.68 1.83 30.33
CA GLN A 184 -5.06 1.10 31.45
C GLN A 184 -3.57 1.43 31.61
N ARG A 185 -2.88 1.78 30.54
CA ARG A 185 -1.44 2.04 30.51
C ARG A 185 -1.06 3.52 30.47
N GLY A 186 -2.05 4.41 30.40
CA GLY A 186 -1.81 5.84 30.25
C GLY A 186 -1.12 6.19 28.93
N ILE A 187 -1.44 5.48 27.85
CA ILE A 187 -0.96 5.72 26.50
C ILE A 187 -1.93 6.69 25.81
N ARG A 188 -1.40 7.77 25.26
CA ARG A 188 -2.20 8.74 24.51
C ARG A 188 -2.49 8.21 23.12
N TYR A 189 -3.73 8.34 22.69
CA TYR A 189 -4.15 8.12 21.31
C TYR A 189 -5.37 8.97 20.99
N TRP A 190 -5.63 9.21 19.71
CA TRP A 190 -6.83 9.87 19.20
C TRP A 190 -7.24 9.24 17.89
N VAL A 191 -8.55 9.13 17.67
CA VAL A 191 -9.05 8.78 16.33
C VAL A 191 -8.75 9.93 15.36
N CYS A 192 -8.45 9.62 14.11
CA CYS A 192 -8.05 10.58 13.09
C CYS A 192 -8.74 10.33 11.74
N GLY A 193 -8.43 11.13 10.75
CA GLY A 193 -8.92 10.94 9.39
C GLY A 193 -10.43 10.73 9.27
N GLY A 194 -10.81 9.73 8.51
CA GLY A 194 -12.21 9.30 8.31
C GLY A 194 -12.88 8.87 9.60
N THR A 195 -12.16 8.18 10.48
CA THR A 195 -12.66 7.72 11.78
C THR A 195 -13.06 8.90 12.68
N LEU A 196 -12.24 9.97 12.72
CA LEU A 196 -12.59 11.16 13.47
C LEU A 196 -13.80 11.87 12.87
N LEU A 197 -13.82 12.03 11.55
CA LEU A 197 -14.96 12.63 10.85
C LEU A 197 -16.25 11.83 11.11
N GLY A 198 -16.18 10.51 11.05
CA GLY A 198 -17.26 9.60 11.38
C GLY A 198 -17.74 9.77 12.83
N THR A 199 -16.80 9.79 13.79
CA THR A 199 -17.09 10.02 15.22
C THR A 199 -17.87 11.30 15.45
N VAL A 200 -17.45 12.40 14.85
CA VAL A 200 -18.09 13.72 15.06
C VAL A 200 -19.40 13.84 14.33
N ARG A 201 -19.45 13.47 13.05
CA ARG A 201 -20.59 13.68 12.15
C ARG A 201 -21.67 12.60 12.27
N HIS A 202 -21.25 11.32 12.36
CA HIS A 202 -22.15 10.16 12.33
C HIS A 202 -22.33 9.47 13.69
N LYS A 203 -21.50 9.75 14.66
CA LYS A 203 -21.41 9.04 15.95
C LYS A 203 -20.95 7.58 15.81
N GLY A 204 -20.22 7.28 14.75
CA GLY A 204 -19.76 5.95 14.36
C GLY A 204 -19.04 6.04 13.03
N PHE A 205 -19.05 4.95 12.27
CA PHE A 205 -18.48 4.95 10.94
C PHE A 205 -19.16 5.91 9.98
N ILE A 206 -18.42 6.43 9.03
CA ILE A 206 -19.01 6.93 7.80
C ILE A 206 -19.65 5.71 7.12
N PRO A 207 -20.95 5.77 6.69
CA PRO A 207 -21.69 4.55 6.30
C PRO A 207 -21.08 3.71 5.18
N TRP A 208 -20.22 4.28 4.36
CA TRP A 208 -19.56 3.59 3.24
C TRP A 208 -18.05 3.37 3.46
N ASP A 209 -17.55 3.64 4.66
CA ASP A 209 -16.15 3.53 5.05
C ASP A 209 -15.88 2.21 5.79
N ASP A 210 -14.73 1.61 5.60
CA ASP A 210 -14.39 0.28 6.12
C ASP A 210 -13.12 0.27 6.97
N ASP A 211 -12.50 1.42 7.20
CA ASP A 211 -11.27 1.54 7.96
C ASP A 211 -11.42 2.26 9.30
N VAL A 212 -10.44 2.08 10.14
CA VAL A 212 -10.26 2.80 11.41
C VAL A 212 -8.82 3.22 11.54
N ASP A 213 -8.64 4.51 11.77
CA ASP A 213 -7.35 5.17 11.92
C ASP A 213 -7.20 5.81 13.29
N ILE A 214 -6.05 5.59 13.94
CA ILE A 214 -5.70 6.28 15.18
C ILE A 214 -4.30 6.86 15.10
N PHE A 215 -4.13 8.02 15.72
CA PHE A 215 -2.83 8.64 15.96
C PHE A 215 -2.35 8.35 17.37
N MET A 216 -1.05 8.13 17.52
CA MET A 216 -0.35 8.06 18.80
C MET A 216 0.92 8.91 18.75
N PRO A 217 1.22 9.76 19.76
CA PRO A 217 2.53 10.37 19.88
C PRO A 217 3.64 9.32 19.78
N TRP A 218 4.76 9.64 19.15
CA TRP A 218 5.81 8.67 18.82
C TRP A 218 6.24 7.79 20.01
N GLU A 219 6.42 8.38 21.18
CA GLU A 219 6.79 7.61 22.38
C GLU A 219 5.65 6.69 22.87
N ASP A 220 4.40 7.16 22.80
CA ASP A 220 3.22 6.36 23.13
C ASP A 220 3.01 5.23 22.10
N TYR A 221 3.26 5.52 20.82
CA TYR A 221 3.25 4.53 19.74
C TYR A 221 4.24 3.39 19.98
N LYS A 222 5.50 3.72 20.29
CA LYS A 222 6.52 2.70 20.60
C LYS A 222 6.13 1.85 21.81
N ARG A 223 5.60 2.47 22.86
CA ARG A 223 5.10 1.76 24.05
C ARG A 223 3.93 0.86 23.70
N PHE A 224 2.96 1.36 22.95
CA PHE A 224 1.81 0.56 22.51
C PHE A 224 2.27 -0.67 21.72
N VAL A 225 3.05 -0.49 20.68
CA VAL A 225 3.53 -1.60 19.83
C VAL A 225 4.42 -2.57 20.62
N GLY A 226 5.21 -2.07 21.56
CA GLY A 226 6.08 -2.88 22.43
C GLY A 226 5.33 -3.67 23.48
N GLU A 227 4.20 -3.18 24.01
CA GLU A 227 3.51 -3.74 25.18
C GLU A 227 2.16 -4.40 24.83
N PHE A 228 1.46 -3.94 23.80
CA PHE A 228 0.13 -4.45 23.44
C PHE A 228 0.24 -5.88 22.90
N ARG A 229 -0.31 -6.79 23.63
CA ARG A 229 -0.41 -8.22 23.27
C ARG A 229 -1.86 -8.64 23.38
N PRO A 230 -2.65 -8.44 22.32
CA PRO A 230 -4.05 -8.85 22.32
C PRO A 230 -4.17 -10.37 22.41
N ASP A 231 -5.24 -10.81 23.02
CA ASP A 231 -5.55 -12.23 23.13
C ASP A 231 -6.24 -12.78 21.88
N GLY A 232 -6.14 -14.08 21.67
CA GLY A 232 -6.91 -14.82 20.68
C GLY A 232 -6.44 -14.62 19.25
N TYR A 233 -7.30 -14.06 18.41
CA TYR A 233 -7.12 -13.98 16.95
C TYR A 233 -6.45 -12.71 16.47
N TYR A 234 -6.04 -11.83 17.37
CA TYR A 234 -5.51 -10.52 17.02
C TYR A 234 -3.99 -10.46 17.21
N SER A 235 -3.32 -9.66 16.41
CA SER A 235 -1.92 -9.33 16.63
C SER A 235 -1.61 -7.91 16.15
N VAL A 236 -0.44 -7.41 16.56
CA VAL A 236 0.10 -6.15 16.05
C VAL A 236 1.16 -6.46 15.00
N VAL A 237 1.03 -5.85 13.84
CA VAL A 237 2.07 -5.81 12.80
C VAL A 237 2.71 -4.43 12.83
N SER A 238 4.03 -4.39 12.93
CA SER A 238 4.78 -3.14 13.01
C SER A 238 6.06 -3.22 12.18
N PRO A 239 6.46 -2.10 11.55
CA PRO A 239 7.71 -2.01 10.80
C PRO A 239 8.96 -2.36 11.61
N ASP A 240 8.91 -2.23 12.94
CA ASP A 240 10.04 -2.56 13.84
C ASP A 240 10.20 -4.06 14.12
N TYR A 241 9.19 -4.88 13.86
CA TYR A 241 9.15 -6.29 14.29
C TYR A 241 8.96 -7.31 13.19
N VAL A 242 8.75 -6.85 11.95
CA VAL A 242 8.55 -7.71 10.78
C VAL A 242 9.57 -7.39 9.69
N ASP A 243 9.82 -8.34 8.82
CA ASP A 243 10.60 -8.10 7.60
C ASP A 243 9.87 -7.07 6.73
N ARG A 244 10.58 -6.04 6.28
CA ARG A 244 10.01 -4.95 5.51
C ARG A 244 9.54 -5.37 4.11
N ARG A 245 10.01 -6.50 3.62
CA ARG A 245 9.49 -7.13 2.41
C ARG A 245 8.03 -7.56 2.59
N ASP A 246 7.67 -8.00 3.80
CA ASP A 246 6.31 -8.41 4.13
C ASP A 246 5.42 -7.23 4.53
N TYR A 247 6.04 -6.17 5.07
CA TYR A 247 5.32 -5.01 5.58
C TYR A 247 6.11 -3.71 5.35
N HIS A 248 5.92 -3.07 4.20
CA HIS A 248 6.67 -1.85 3.83
C HIS A 248 6.11 -0.54 4.41
N LEU A 249 4.93 -0.55 5.04
CA LEU A 249 4.31 0.64 5.62
C LEU A 249 5.11 1.15 6.84
N LEU A 250 5.03 2.45 7.10
CA LEU A 250 5.74 3.11 8.23
C LEU A 250 4.86 3.31 9.48
N PHE A 251 3.74 2.66 9.53
CA PHE A 251 2.81 2.67 10.66
C PHE A 251 2.45 1.23 11.04
N SER A 252 1.83 1.03 12.17
CA SER A 252 1.45 -0.31 12.64
C SER A 252 -0.02 -0.60 12.35
N LYS A 253 -0.39 -1.88 12.39
CA LYS A 253 -1.77 -2.33 12.30
C LYS A 253 -2.09 -3.30 13.44
N ILE A 254 -3.33 -3.26 13.93
CA ILE A 254 -3.91 -4.41 14.62
C ILE A 254 -4.66 -5.21 13.57
N ILE A 255 -4.42 -6.50 13.50
CA ILE A 255 -4.98 -7.38 12.47
C ILE A 255 -5.79 -8.52 13.11
N ASP A 256 -6.82 -8.98 12.40
CA ASP A 256 -7.66 -10.14 12.80
C ASP A 256 -7.36 -11.35 11.93
N HIS A 257 -6.67 -12.34 12.49
CA HIS A 257 -6.21 -13.54 11.80
C HIS A 257 -7.33 -14.48 11.31
N ARG A 258 -8.58 -14.26 11.70
CA ARG A 258 -9.73 -15.04 11.19
C ARG A 258 -10.17 -14.61 9.80
N THR A 259 -9.56 -13.59 9.27
CA THR A 259 -10.02 -12.91 8.06
C THR A 259 -8.93 -12.80 7.02
N VAL A 260 -9.34 -12.70 5.79
CA VAL A 260 -8.48 -12.40 4.65
C VAL A 260 -9.14 -11.34 3.79
N VAL A 261 -8.38 -10.33 3.38
CA VAL A 261 -8.80 -9.23 2.52
C VAL A 261 -7.87 -9.15 1.33
N ARG A 262 -8.43 -9.04 0.14
CA ARG A 262 -7.68 -8.68 -1.06
C ARG A 262 -7.76 -7.17 -1.26
N GLU A 263 -6.61 -6.52 -1.19
CA GLU A 263 -6.44 -5.13 -1.62
C GLU A 263 -5.83 -5.08 -3.01
N ASP A 264 -6.46 -4.35 -3.91
CA ASP A 264 -5.85 -3.97 -5.17
C ASP A 264 -5.13 -2.63 -4.97
N SER A 265 -3.85 -2.66 -4.65
CA SER A 265 -3.00 -1.48 -4.79
C SER A 265 -2.31 -1.52 -6.15
N ALA A 266 -2.11 -0.35 -6.77
CA ALA A 266 -1.61 -0.26 -8.14
C ALA A 266 -0.21 -0.89 -8.35
N ILE A 267 0.58 -1.07 -7.29
CA ILE A 267 1.99 -1.49 -7.41
C ILE A 267 2.26 -2.80 -6.68
N ILE A 268 1.74 -2.98 -5.47
CA ILE A 268 1.96 -4.17 -4.65
C ILE A 268 0.61 -4.70 -4.21
N ARG A 269 0.11 -5.72 -4.91
CA ARG A 269 -1.11 -6.42 -4.50
C ARG A 269 -0.86 -7.20 -3.22
N LYS A 270 -1.67 -6.98 -2.20
CA LYS A 270 -1.52 -7.65 -0.91
C LYS A 270 -2.79 -8.34 -0.49
N ILE A 271 -2.58 -9.53 0.05
CA ILE A 271 -3.58 -10.22 0.85
C ILE A 271 -3.23 -9.95 2.30
N ARG A 272 -4.19 -9.42 3.05
CA ARG A 272 -4.00 -9.09 4.47
C ARG A 272 -5.26 -9.38 5.28
N PRO A 273 -5.16 -9.58 6.58
CA PRO A 273 -6.33 -9.60 7.46
C PRO A 273 -7.05 -8.25 7.51
N VAL A 274 -8.33 -8.24 7.92
CA VAL A 274 -9.01 -7.01 8.36
C VAL A 274 -8.20 -6.38 9.48
N SER A 275 -8.03 -5.07 9.43
CA SER A 275 -7.12 -4.34 10.32
C SER A 275 -7.63 -2.95 10.67
N ILE A 276 -7.03 -2.36 11.71
CA ILE A 276 -7.06 -0.93 11.98
C ILE A 276 -5.65 -0.36 11.92
N ASP A 277 -5.52 0.91 11.56
CA ASP A 277 -4.26 1.58 11.32
C ASP A 277 -3.84 2.46 12.51
N ILE A 278 -2.57 2.37 12.90
CA ILE A 278 -1.98 3.10 14.01
C ILE A 278 -0.81 3.91 13.49
N PHE A 279 -1.02 5.20 13.35
CA PHE A 279 -0.02 6.12 12.80
C PHE A 279 0.79 6.79 13.92
N PRO A 280 2.13 6.84 13.77
CA PRO A 280 2.96 7.63 14.66
C PRO A 280 2.74 9.13 14.39
N LEU A 281 2.31 9.87 15.42
CA LEU A 281 2.21 11.32 15.42
C LEU A 281 3.52 11.87 15.97
N ILE A 282 4.27 12.58 15.13
CA ILE A 282 5.62 13.06 15.46
C ILE A 282 5.65 14.58 15.66
N GLY A 283 6.69 15.07 16.34
CA GLY A 283 7.01 16.48 16.35
C GLY A 283 7.50 16.97 14.99
N LEU A 284 7.32 18.26 14.72
CA LEU A 284 7.72 18.91 13.47
C LEU A 284 8.48 20.22 13.79
N PRO A 285 9.29 20.74 12.83
CA PRO A 285 9.98 22.02 12.98
C PRO A 285 9.02 23.16 13.31
N GLY A 286 9.47 24.10 14.16
CA GLY A 286 8.69 25.26 14.57
C GLY A 286 8.45 26.26 13.44
N GLU A 287 9.46 26.54 12.63
CA GLU A 287 9.37 27.49 11.51
C GLU A 287 8.72 26.86 10.28
N GLU A 288 7.83 27.58 9.61
CA GLU A 288 7.10 27.10 8.43
C GLU A 288 8.04 26.68 7.29
N SER A 289 9.05 27.47 6.99
CA SER A 289 10.04 27.15 5.96
C SER A 289 10.78 25.83 6.22
N ASP A 290 11.04 25.55 7.51
CA ASP A 290 11.72 24.32 7.91
C ASP A 290 10.77 23.13 7.85
N ARG A 291 9.47 23.29 8.16
CA ARG A 291 8.45 22.25 7.98
C ARG A 291 8.30 21.88 6.50
N ILE A 292 8.16 22.88 5.63
CA ILE A 292 8.09 22.67 4.17
C ILE A 292 9.34 21.91 3.70
N SER A 293 10.53 22.34 4.15
CA SER A 293 11.79 21.67 3.79
C SER A 293 11.88 20.24 4.33
N TYR A 294 11.28 20.00 5.50
CA TYR A 294 11.24 18.69 6.14
C TYR A 294 10.36 17.70 5.36
N PHE A 295 9.12 18.08 5.04
CA PHE A 295 8.23 17.27 4.19
C PHE A 295 8.82 17.02 2.80
N LYS A 296 9.40 18.04 2.17
CA LYS A 296 10.04 17.91 0.87
C LYS A 296 11.21 16.91 0.90
N ARG A 297 12.03 16.92 1.94
CA ARG A 297 13.13 15.94 2.09
C ARG A 297 12.60 14.54 2.33
N TYR A 298 11.53 14.39 3.10
CA TYR A 298 10.87 13.09 3.29
C TYR A 298 10.29 12.57 1.98
N GLN A 299 9.54 13.37 1.23
CA GLN A 299 8.99 13.02 -0.08
C GLN A 299 10.10 12.67 -1.09
N GLU A 300 11.22 13.39 -1.05
CA GLU A 300 12.38 13.08 -1.88
C GLU A 300 12.99 11.71 -1.51
N MET A 301 13.07 11.39 -0.23
CA MET A 301 13.52 10.07 0.22
C MET A 301 12.54 8.96 -0.21
N GLU A 302 11.23 9.17 -0.07
CA GLU A 302 10.24 8.20 -0.57
C GLU A 302 10.37 7.99 -2.08
N ARG A 303 10.54 9.08 -2.83
CA ARG A 303 10.83 8.99 -4.27
C ARG A 303 12.08 8.15 -4.54
N MET A 304 13.15 8.32 -3.77
CA MET A 304 14.39 7.54 -3.91
C MET A 304 14.17 6.05 -3.59
N ILE A 305 13.35 5.72 -2.61
CA ILE A 305 12.99 4.32 -2.28
C ILE A 305 12.30 3.66 -3.47
N TRP A 306 11.32 4.32 -4.05
CA TRP A 306 10.62 3.78 -5.23
C TRP A 306 11.53 3.71 -6.47
N GLU A 307 12.43 4.68 -6.67
CA GLU A 307 13.45 4.63 -7.71
C GLU A 307 14.38 3.41 -7.52
N ASP A 308 14.80 3.16 -6.29
CA ASP A 308 15.64 2.02 -5.94
C ASP A 308 14.88 0.69 -6.17
N PHE A 309 13.61 0.64 -5.78
CA PHE A 309 12.73 -0.50 -6.04
C PHE A 309 12.63 -0.83 -7.52
N TYR A 310 12.35 0.17 -8.37
CA TYR A 310 12.25 -0.04 -9.83
C TYR A 310 13.60 -0.31 -10.48
N ALA A 311 14.67 0.29 -9.98
CA ALA A 311 16.02 0.05 -10.50
C ALA A 311 16.55 -1.34 -10.19
N ASN A 312 15.99 -2.02 -9.18
CA ASN A 312 16.29 -3.38 -8.80
C ASN A 312 15.17 -4.39 -9.12
N ASP A 313 14.45 -4.14 -10.21
CA ASP A 313 13.44 -5.06 -10.76
C ASP A 313 12.32 -5.44 -9.78
N GLY A 314 11.93 -4.48 -8.92
CA GLY A 314 10.87 -4.71 -7.93
C GLY A 314 11.33 -5.45 -6.67
N ASP A 315 12.63 -5.48 -6.39
CA ASP A 315 13.16 -6.10 -5.18
C ASP A 315 12.61 -5.43 -3.92
N LEU A 316 11.84 -6.17 -3.16
CA LEU A 316 11.23 -5.70 -1.92
C LEU A 316 12.24 -5.47 -0.79
N ASP A 317 13.49 -5.96 -0.91
CA ASP A 317 14.51 -5.76 0.13
C ASP A 317 14.97 -4.30 0.24
N VAL A 318 14.67 -3.48 -0.77
CA VAL A 318 14.89 -2.03 -0.72
C VAL A 318 14.19 -1.39 0.48
N PHE A 319 13.04 -1.91 0.92
CA PHE A 319 12.35 -1.40 2.10
C PHE A 319 13.09 -1.68 3.41
N ASN A 320 13.78 -2.82 3.53
CA ASN A 320 14.71 -3.08 4.64
C ASN A 320 15.90 -2.13 4.60
N LYS A 321 16.50 -1.95 3.43
CA LYS A 321 17.66 -1.07 3.22
C LYS A 321 17.39 0.38 3.62
N TRP A 322 16.22 0.91 3.29
CA TRP A 322 15.88 2.32 3.52
C TRP A 322 15.21 2.61 4.86
N TYR A 323 14.71 1.59 5.55
CA TYR A 323 13.98 1.77 6.80
C TYR A 323 14.74 2.56 7.88
N PRO A 324 16.05 2.34 8.13
CA PRO A 324 16.79 3.14 9.10
C PRO A 324 16.73 4.65 8.81
N SER A 325 16.82 5.04 7.54
CA SER A 325 16.73 6.45 7.13
C SER A 325 15.31 7.01 7.29
N GLN A 326 14.27 6.22 7.01
CA GLN A 326 12.88 6.60 7.26
C GLN A 326 12.62 6.77 8.76
N LYS A 327 13.15 5.87 9.58
CA LYS A 327 13.01 5.92 11.03
C LYS A 327 13.67 7.17 11.63
N GLU A 328 14.82 7.61 11.11
CA GLU A 328 15.47 8.86 11.52
C GLU A 328 14.54 10.07 11.36
N PHE A 329 13.71 10.10 10.31
CA PHE A 329 12.70 11.14 10.15
C PHE A 329 11.62 11.07 11.24
N LEU A 330 11.14 9.87 11.59
CA LEU A 330 10.13 9.70 12.63
C LEU A 330 10.65 10.10 14.03
N GLU A 331 11.93 9.96 14.28
CA GLU A 331 12.56 10.20 15.59
C GLU A 331 13.16 11.60 15.75
N ARG A 332 13.18 12.42 14.71
CA ARG A 332 13.96 13.65 14.67
C ARG A 332 13.45 14.75 15.59
N TYR A 333 12.15 14.85 15.77
CA TYR A 333 11.52 15.89 16.60
C TYR A 333 10.57 15.25 17.60
N ASP A 334 10.76 15.57 18.87
CA ASP A 334 9.92 15.06 19.94
C ASP A 334 8.53 15.72 19.90
N PHE A 335 7.48 14.89 20.05
CA PHE A 335 6.09 15.36 20.05
C PHE A 335 5.82 16.36 21.16
N ASP A 336 6.32 16.10 22.39
CA ASP A 336 6.03 16.90 23.57
C ASP A 336 6.80 18.23 23.60
N GLU A 337 7.93 18.32 22.88
CA GLU A 337 8.75 19.53 22.78
C GLU A 337 8.42 20.40 21.56
N SER A 338 7.67 19.89 20.59
CA SER A 338 7.37 20.59 19.34
C SER A 338 6.12 21.46 19.43
N ALA A 339 6.12 22.60 18.76
CA ALA A 339 4.93 23.44 18.61
C ALA A 339 3.96 22.92 17.52
N TYR A 340 4.50 22.24 16.54
CA TYR A 340 3.77 21.61 15.44
C TYR A 340 3.98 20.11 15.44
N VAL A 341 2.95 19.37 15.05
CA VAL A 341 2.94 17.91 14.99
C VAL A 341 2.28 17.43 13.71
N GLY A 342 2.58 16.23 13.28
CA GLY A 342 2.01 15.68 12.04
C GLY A 342 2.40 14.21 11.82
N VAL A 343 1.96 13.67 10.71
CA VAL A 343 2.23 12.31 10.28
C VAL A 343 2.89 12.33 8.91
N LEU A 344 3.95 11.55 8.72
CA LEU A 344 4.65 11.47 7.44
C LEU A 344 4.06 10.40 6.51
N ALA A 345 3.52 9.33 7.10
CA ALA A 345 3.14 8.11 6.39
C ALA A 345 1.67 8.08 5.96
N THR A 346 1.05 9.25 5.72
CA THR A 346 -0.31 9.34 5.19
C THR A 346 -0.33 9.94 3.79
N ALA A 347 -1.41 9.67 3.05
CA ALA A 347 -1.64 10.30 1.76
C ALA A 347 -1.85 11.83 1.86
N TYR A 348 -2.14 12.33 3.05
CA TYR A 348 -2.43 13.74 3.30
C TYR A 348 -1.20 14.58 3.64
N ALA A 349 -0.11 13.93 4.09
CA ALA A 349 1.18 14.55 4.39
C ALA A 349 1.07 15.91 5.13
N GLU A 350 1.31 17.01 4.43
CA GLU A 350 1.29 18.37 5.01
C GLU A 350 -0.08 18.77 5.59
N LYS A 351 -1.19 18.20 5.10
CA LYS A 351 -2.53 18.48 5.64
C LYS A 351 -2.77 17.85 7.01
N ASP A 352 -2.03 16.80 7.36
CA ASP A 352 -2.04 16.24 8.72
C ASP A 352 -1.18 17.05 9.71
N CYS A 353 -0.47 18.09 9.24
CA CYS A 353 0.29 18.99 10.08
C CYS A 353 -0.62 20.00 10.76
N THR A 354 -0.60 20.01 12.10
CA THR A 354 -1.35 20.95 12.94
C THR A 354 -0.49 21.51 14.05
N THR A 355 -1.02 22.52 14.76
CA THR A 355 -0.43 22.92 16.03
C THR A 355 -0.61 21.80 17.07
N LYS A 356 0.37 21.60 17.95
CA LYS A 356 0.23 20.64 19.07
C LYS A 356 -0.96 20.97 19.97
N ALA A 357 -1.43 22.22 19.98
CA ALA A 357 -2.61 22.66 20.73
C ALA A 357 -3.86 21.84 20.41
N VAL A 358 -3.98 21.32 19.18
CA VAL A 358 -5.07 20.41 18.76
C VAL A 358 -5.17 19.21 19.72
N TYR A 359 -4.03 18.69 20.18
CA TYR A 359 -3.91 17.48 21.00
C TYR A 359 -3.66 17.77 22.49
N GLN A 360 -3.81 19.03 22.92
CA GLN A 360 -3.50 19.44 24.30
C GLN A 360 -4.42 18.78 25.35
N SER A 361 -5.65 18.47 24.95
CA SER A 361 -6.59 17.73 25.77
C SER A 361 -7.42 16.75 24.95
N THR A 362 -7.97 15.77 25.65
CA THR A 362 -8.76 14.69 25.05
C THR A 362 -10.22 14.81 25.46
N ILE A 363 -11.12 14.60 24.50
CA ILE A 363 -12.56 14.50 24.72
C ILE A 363 -12.97 13.06 24.45
N ARG A 364 -13.84 12.50 25.29
CA ARG A 364 -14.49 11.20 24.99
C ARG A 364 -15.74 11.47 24.17
N MET A 365 -15.86 10.81 23.01
CA MET A 365 -17.04 10.89 22.16
C MET A 365 -17.57 9.51 21.80
N PRO A 366 -18.89 9.37 21.58
CA PRO A 366 -19.48 8.10 21.16
C PRO A 366 -19.03 7.75 19.73
N PHE A 367 -18.70 6.47 19.53
CA PHE A 367 -18.42 5.83 18.25
C PHE A 367 -19.11 4.48 18.24
N GLU A 368 -20.23 4.35 17.49
CA GLU A 368 -21.15 3.21 17.59
C GLU A 368 -21.63 3.01 19.05
N ASP A 369 -21.39 1.87 19.64
CA ASP A 369 -21.73 1.50 21.02
C ASP A 369 -20.56 1.65 22.02
N ILE A 370 -19.43 2.23 21.57
CA ILE A 370 -18.26 2.52 22.40
C ILE A 370 -17.98 4.02 22.51
N GLU A 371 -17.03 4.39 23.36
CA GLU A 371 -16.47 5.75 23.38
C GLU A 371 -15.00 5.73 22.99
N VAL A 372 -14.57 6.74 22.25
CA VAL A 372 -13.20 6.88 21.76
C VAL A 372 -12.59 8.24 22.14
N ASN A 373 -11.27 8.31 22.09
CA ASN A 373 -10.52 9.55 22.32
C ASN A 373 -10.51 10.41 21.06
N VAL A 374 -10.95 11.64 21.21
CA VAL A 374 -10.97 12.69 20.18
C VAL A 374 -10.10 13.86 20.67
N PRO A 375 -9.24 14.45 19.84
CA PRO A 375 -8.48 15.63 20.23
C PRO A 375 -9.45 16.81 20.44
N ALA A 376 -9.24 17.61 21.51
CA ALA A 376 -10.15 18.74 21.78
C ALA A 376 -10.18 19.77 20.65
N GLY A 377 -9.09 19.91 19.91
CA GLY A 377 -8.95 20.75 18.72
C GLY A 377 -9.46 20.12 17.42
N TYR A 378 -10.29 19.07 17.47
CA TYR A 378 -10.73 18.31 16.29
C TYR A 378 -11.30 19.16 15.15
N LYS A 379 -11.89 20.32 15.44
CA LYS A 379 -12.42 21.20 14.41
C LYS A 379 -11.31 21.78 13.54
N GLU A 380 -10.21 22.24 14.16
CA GLU A 380 -9.05 22.76 13.45
C GLU A 380 -8.44 21.66 12.56
N TYR A 381 -8.29 20.45 13.08
CA TYR A 381 -7.79 19.31 12.33
C TYR A 381 -8.70 18.95 11.13
N LEU A 382 -10.01 18.84 11.34
CA LEU A 382 -10.97 18.52 10.26
C LEU A 382 -11.09 19.63 9.22
N ASP A 383 -11.04 20.91 9.66
CA ASP A 383 -11.02 22.06 8.74
C ASP A 383 -9.75 22.01 7.84
N ASN A 384 -8.61 21.64 8.41
CA ASN A 384 -7.35 21.54 7.68
C ASN A 384 -7.37 20.38 6.68
N LEU A 385 -7.90 19.23 7.08
CA LEU A 385 -7.88 18.01 6.27
C LEU A 385 -8.94 18.01 5.16
N TYR A 386 -10.16 18.39 5.49
CA TYR A 386 -11.34 18.27 4.61
C TYR A 386 -11.94 19.60 4.16
N GLY A 387 -11.43 20.73 4.67
CA GLY A 387 -12.02 22.05 4.45
C GLY A 387 -13.20 22.32 5.38
N LYS A 388 -13.75 23.54 5.33
CA LYS A 388 -14.76 24.01 6.30
C LYS A 388 -16.13 23.32 6.19
N ASP A 389 -16.38 22.68 5.07
CA ASP A 389 -17.66 22.05 4.76
C ASP A 389 -17.74 20.56 5.15
N TRP A 390 -16.79 20.05 5.95
CA TRP A 390 -16.69 18.63 6.31
C TRP A 390 -17.94 18.07 7.02
N MET A 391 -18.79 18.91 7.62
CA MET A 391 -20.07 18.48 8.19
C MET A 391 -21.11 18.13 7.12
N ILE A 392 -20.94 18.59 5.87
CA ILE A 392 -21.87 18.30 4.78
C ILE A 392 -21.57 16.90 4.24
N VAL A 393 -22.57 16.04 4.25
CA VAL A 393 -22.44 14.69 3.68
C VAL A 393 -22.35 14.81 2.15
N PRO A 394 -21.29 14.29 1.50
CA PRO A 394 -21.16 14.36 0.05
C PRO A 394 -22.22 13.52 -0.66
N GLY A 395 -22.62 13.97 -1.86
CA GLY A 395 -23.48 13.18 -2.76
C GLY A 395 -22.83 11.83 -3.10
N GLU A 396 -23.62 10.87 -3.56
CA GLU A 396 -23.15 9.51 -3.84
C GLU A 396 -22.02 9.46 -4.87
N ASP A 397 -22.07 10.33 -5.86
CA ASP A 397 -21.06 10.51 -6.90
C ASP A 397 -19.68 11.00 -6.41
N LYS A 398 -19.62 11.49 -5.15
CA LYS A 398 -18.41 12.01 -4.51
C LYS A 398 -17.93 11.17 -3.32
N ARG A 399 -18.57 10.03 -3.06
CA ARG A 399 -18.18 9.12 -1.98
C ARG A 399 -17.03 8.25 -2.43
N GLY A 400 -16.01 8.09 -1.57
CA GLY A 400 -14.97 7.11 -1.78
C GLY A 400 -15.54 5.69 -1.80
N LEU A 401 -14.85 4.79 -2.48
CA LEU A 401 -15.13 3.36 -2.39
C LEU A 401 -14.46 2.80 -1.12
N PRO A 402 -15.01 1.71 -0.53
CA PRO A 402 -14.33 0.99 0.53
C PRO A 402 -12.94 0.53 0.06
N HIS A 403 -11.97 0.53 0.97
CA HIS A 403 -10.60 0.08 0.69
C HIS A 403 -10.52 -1.44 0.50
N SER A 404 -11.43 -2.19 1.17
CA SER A 404 -11.49 -3.64 1.09
C SER A 404 -12.41 -4.07 -0.04
N LEU A 405 -11.85 -4.52 -1.15
CA LEU A 405 -12.63 -4.96 -2.31
C LEU A 405 -13.31 -6.31 -2.06
N GLU A 406 -12.60 -7.25 -1.45
CA GLU A 406 -13.10 -8.58 -1.12
C GLU A 406 -12.53 -9.05 0.22
N ALA A 407 -13.40 -9.43 1.13
CA ALA A 407 -13.04 -9.94 2.44
C ALA A 407 -13.79 -11.26 2.74
N TYR A 408 -13.09 -12.20 3.37
CA TYR A 408 -13.61 -13.53 3.69
C TYR A 408 -13.17 -13.99 5.08
N TRP A 409 -13.99 -14.82 5.71
CA TRP A 409 -13.60 -15.61 6.87
C TRP A 409 -12.72 -16.80 6.46
N ILE A 410 -11.66 -17.11 7.24
CA ILE A 410 -10.75 -18.24 6.97
C ILE A 410 -10.80 -19.30 8.07
#